data_8661f730a5c69074bf3431b4ff763c1c
#
_entry.id   8661f730a5c69074bf3431b4ff763c1c
#
_cell.length_a   1.000
_cell.length_b   1.000
_cell.length_c   1.000
_cell.angle_alpha   90.00
_cell.angle_beta   90.00
_cell.angle_gamma   90.00
#
_symmetry.space_group_name_H-M   'P 1'
#
loop_
_entity.id
_entity.type
_entity.pdbx_description
1 polymer ?
#
loop_
_entity_poly.entity_id
_entity_poly.type
_entity_poly.pdbx_seq_one_letter_code
_entity_poly.pdbx_strand_id
1 'polypeptide(L)'
;MLAFLICCVSYIIGEMVSNLTKAWVPSVFVSAVVMLLGYWTVFPHDLVTNAGLIPFGSTICCYLQVAHMGTIISIKQLAEQWKVIVICMFGLVGMTVLALFLCPMLMDKSFVIAGLPPLTGGVVAATIMQQAAEAKGLKDAAVFAIAMYCIQGFAGYPLTAVCLQLGGRKMLKEFRANKGAAYQNTGVQLDEVNGTLKAAAHKKLLPPLPAKYNSNVMIFAKLALTGWIATMLAKIPVPFVGSISGLVWVLILSVILTH
;
A
#
# COMPACT_ATOMS: atom_id res chain seq x y z
N MET A 1 28.14 0.38 -4.36
CA MET A 1 27.80 1.83 -4.33
C MET A 1 27.31 2.38 -5.67
N LEU A 2 27.99 2.09 -6.80
CA LEU A 2 27.54 2.56 -8.12
C LEU A 2 26.11 2.09 -8.45
N ALA A 3 25.78 0.82 -8.22
CA ALA A 3 24.45 0.28 -8.46
C ALA A 3 23.36 0.99 -7.65
N PHE A 4 23.65 1.30 -6.40
CA PHE A 4 22.74 2.08 -5.54
C PHE A 4 22.54 3.51 -6.05
N LEU A 5 23.63 4.16 -6.51
CA LEU A 5 23.57 5.50 -7.11
C LEU A 5 22.68 5.53 -8.37
N ILE A 6 22.82 4.53 -9.25
CA ILE A 6 21.99 4.41 -10.47
C ILE A 6 20.50 4.29 -10.09
N CYS A 7 20.16 3.48 -9.11
CA CYS A 7 18.80 3.37 -8.60
C CYS A 7 18.29 4.73 -8.06
N CYS A 8 19.09 5.44 -7.26
CA CYS A 8 18.74 6.76 -6.75
C CYS A 8 18.50 7.77 -7.86
N VAL A 9 19.36 7.80 -8.87
CA VAL A 9 19.22 8.70 -10.04
C VAL A 9 17.91 8.39 -10.78
N SER A 10 17.58 7.11 -10.98
CA SER A 10 16.31 6.72 -11.61
C SER A 10 15.08 7.21 -10.84
N TYR A 11 15.13 7.18 -9.50
CA TYR A 11 14.07 7.74 -8.66
C TYR A 11 14.01 9.27 -8.72
N ILE A 12 15.15 9.95 -8.73
CA ILE A 12 15.23 11.42 -8.87
C ILE A 12 14.60 11.86 -10.20
N ILE A 13 14.91 11.18 -11.30
CA ILE A 13 14.29 11.46 -12.61
C ILE A 13 12.77 11.29 -12.52
N GLY A 14 12.30 10.21 -11.89
CA GLY A 14 10.88 9.97 -11.68
C GLY A 14 10.21 11.09 -10.88
N GLU A 15 10.82 11.55 -9.82
CA GLU A 15 10.31 12.65 -8.98
C GLU A 15 10.31 13.99 -9.74
N MET A 16 11.35 14.30 -10.47
CA MET A 16 11.42 15.51 -11.29
C MET A 16 10.29 15.56 -12.32
N VAL A 17 10.05 14.48 -13.06
CA VAL A 17 8.97 14.40 -14.04
C VAL A 17 7.60 14.50 -13.37
N SER A 18 7.40 13.84 -12.23
CA SER A 18 6.17 13.93 -11.46
C SER A 18 5.87 15.36 -11.01
N ASN A 19 6.89 16.07 -10.52
CA ASN A 19 6.77 17.47 -10.10
C ASN A 19 6.48 18.39 -11.28
N LEU A 20 7.13 18.20 -12.43
CA LEU A 20 6.88 18.95 -13.67
C LEU A 20 5.46 18.75 -14.19
N THR A 21 4.95 17.52 -14.10
CA THR A 21 3.59 17.17 -14.53
C THR A 21 2.52 17.47 -13.47
N LYS A 22 2.87 18.12 -12.35
CA LYS A 22 1.95 18.37 -11.23
C LYS A 22 1.25 17.09 -10.73
N ALA A 23 2.03 16.01 -10.60
CA ALA A 23 1.58 14.67 -10.18
C ALA A 23 0.57 13.99 -11.13
N TRP A 24 0.44 14.46 -12.37
CA TRP A 24 -0.34 13.76 -13.40
C TRP A 24 0.28 12.40 -13.75
N VAL A 25 1.61 12.36 -13.79
CA VAL A 25 2.35 11.12 -13.98
C VAL A 25 3.03 10.76 -12.66
N PRO A 26 2.72 9.58 -12.06
CA PRO A 26 3.31 9.17 -10.79
C PRO A 26 4.82 8.96 -10.94
N SER A 27 5.60 9.40 -9.94
CA SER A 27 7.06 9.24 -9.92
C SER A 27 7.49 7.77 -10.05
N VAL A 28 6.76 6.87 -9.38
CA VAL A 28 7.03 5.42 -9.42
C VAL A 28 6.94 4.86 -10.84
N PHE A 29 5.95 5.33 -11.63
CA PHE A 29 5.80 4.92 -13.02
C PHE A 29 6.98 5.37 -13.88
N VAL A 30 7.35 6.64 -13.77
CA VAL A 30 8.50 7.18 -14.54
C VAL A 30 9.78 6.46 -14.15
N SER A 31 10.02 6.23 -12.85
CA SER A 31 11.17 5.47 -12.38
C SER A 31 11.19 4.04 -12.95
N ALA A 32 10.02 3.37 -13.00
CA ALA A 32 9.90 2.05 -13.60
C ALA A 32 10.23 2.05 -15.09
N VAL A 33 9.76 3.05 -15.84
CA VAL A 33 10.09 3.21 -17.27
C VAL A 33 11.59 3.47 -17.47
N VAL A 34 12.19 4.35 -16.67
CA VAL A 34 13.64 4.64 -16.72
C VAL A 34 14.45 3.36 -16.44
N MET A 35 14.06 2.59 -15.43
CA MET A 35 14.71 1.32 -15.12
C MET A 35 14.53 0.31 -16.24
N LEU A 36 13.33 0.19 -16.83
CA LEU A 36 13.06 -0.72 -17.94
C LEU A 36 13.93 -0.38 -19.16
N LEU A 37 13.98 0.91 -19.56
CA LEU A 37 14.83 1.36 -20.65
C LEU A 37 16.32 1.15 -20.33
N GLY A 38 16.72 1.37 -19.09
CA GLY A 38 18.08 1.13 -18.61
C GLY A 38 18.48 -0.35 -18.72
N TYR A 39 17.60 -1.28 -18.35
CA TYR A 39 17.84 -2.72 -18.49
C TYR A 39 17.93 -3.18 -19.96
N TRP A 40 17.24 -2.51 -20.87
CA TRP A 40 17.35 -2.82 -22.30
C TRP A 40 18.62 -2.28 -22.93
N THR A 41 19.24 -1.23 -22.34
CA THR A 41 20.36 -0.54 -22.98
C THR A 41 21.71 -0.72 -22.29
N VAL A 42 21.78 -0.46 -21.00
CA VAL A 42 23.07 -0.30 -20.28
C VAL A 42 23.13 -1.03 -18.95
N PHE A 43 22.01 -1.25 -18.26
CA PHE A 43 22.04 -1.77 -16.90
C PHE A 43 22.25 -3.28 -16.84
N PRO A 44 23.14 -3.77 -15.95
CA PRO A 44 23.29 -5.21 -15.72
C PRO A 44 22.03 -5.77 -15.07
N HIS A 45 21.68 -7.01 -15.38
CA HIS A 45 20.50 -7.70 -14.85
C HIS A 45 20.45 -7.75 -13.32
N ASP A 46 21.60 -7.78 -12.66
CA ASP A 46 21.75 -7.86 -11.21
C ASP A 46 21.87 -6.51 -10.51
N LEU A 47 21.52 -5.39 -11.20
CA LEU A 47 21.69 -4.04 -10.67
C LEU A 47 21.01 -3.86 -9.30
N VAL A 48 19.74 -4.22 -9.18
CA VAL A 48 18.94 -4.04 -7.95
C VAL A 48 19.43 -4.96 -6.83
N THR A 49 19.87 -6.17 -7.16
CA THR A 49 20.47 -7.11 -6.22
C THR A 49 21.80 -6.58 -5.68
N ASN A 50 22.67 -6.09 -6.57
CA ASN A 50 23.97 -5.51 -6.20
C ASN A 50 23.83 -4.18 -5.45
N ALA A 51 22.71 -3.49 -5.59
CA ALA A 51 22.39 -2.30 -4.80
C ALA A 51 21.94 -2.63 -3.36
N GLY A 52 21.67 -3.92 -3.05
CA GLY A 52 21.17 -4.35 -1.73
C GLY A 52 19.71 -3.94 -1.45
N LEU A 53 18.98 -3.47 -2.47
CA LEU A 53 17.63 -2.93 -2.31
C LEU A 53 16.57 -4.01 -2.15
N ILE A 54 16.79 -5.23 -2.68
CA ILE A 54 15.80 -6.31 -2.63
C ILE A 54 15.49 -6.72 -1.18
N PRO A 55 16.47 -7.18 -0.35
CA PRO A 55 16.16 -7.58 1.02
C PRO A 55 15.72 -6.42 1.90
N PHE A 56 16.23 -5.21 1.67
CA PHE A 56 15.83 -4.01 2.39
C PHE A 56 14.39 -3.60 2.04
N GLY A 57 14.06 -3.50 0.75
CA GLY A 57 12.76 -3.07 0.27
C GLY A 57 11.65 -4.10 0.50
N SER A 58 11.87 -5.34 0.09
CA SER A 58 10.83 -6.38 0.13
C SER A 58 10.57 -6.91 1.55
N THR A 59 11.58 -6.94 2.42
CA THR A 59 11.40 -7.46 3.77
C THR A 59 11.24 -6.33 4.77
N ILE A 60 12.24 -5.49 4.97
CA ILE A 60 12.23 -4.51 6.06
C ILE A 60 11.20 -3.41 5.79
N CYS A 61 11.28 -2.74 4.62
CA CYS A 61 10.39 -1.64 4.31
C CYS A 61 8.92 -2.04 4.20
N CYS A 62 8.62 -3.21 3.59
CA CYS A 62 7.24 -3.70 3.51
C CYS A 62 6.64 -3.96 4.88
N TYR A 63 7.36 -4.63 5.78
CA TYR A 63 6.87 -4.88 7.13
C TYR A 63 6.66 -3.59 7.93
N LEU A 64 7.59 -2.64 7.85
CA LEU A 64 7.47 -1.35 8.52
C LEU A 64 6.30 -0.53 7.95
N GLN A 65 6.13 -0.52 6.63
CA GLN A 65 5.04 0.18 5.97
C GLN A 65 3.67 -0.39 6.35
N VAL A 66 3.53 -1.71 6.35
CA VAL A 66 2.26 -2.36 6.74
C VAL A 66 1.97 -2.14 8.22
N ALA A 67 2.99 -2.21 9.10
CA ALA A 67 2.83 -1.88 10.51
C ALA A 67 2.36 -0.43 10.70
N HIS A 68 2.96 0.52 9.99
CA HIS A 68 2.54 1.92 10.02
C HIS A 68 1.11 2.12 9.52
N MET A 69 0.72 1.47 8.43
CA MET A 69 -0.66 1.51 7.93
C MET A 69 -1.67 1.04 9.00
N GLY A 70 -1.36 -0.05 9.73
CA GLY A 70 -2.21 -0.52 10.81
C GLY A 70 -2.37 0.47 11.96
N THR A 71 -1.35 1.29 12.25
CA THR A 71 -1.45 2.32 13.31
C THR A 71 -2.35 3.51 12.94
N ILE A 72 -2.60 3.72 11.65
CA ILE A 72 -3.45 4.82 11.17
C ILE A 72 -4.94 4.42 11.15
N ILE A 73 -5.22 3.12 11.03
CA ILE A 73 -6.59 2.63 10.93
C ILE A 73 -7.33 2.84 12.26
N SER A 74 -8.40 3.65 12.21
CA SER A 74 -9.30 3.85 13.33
C SER A 74 -10.54 2.96 13.17
N ILE A 75 -10.71 1.99 14.06
CA ILE A 75 -11.84 1.04 14.04
C ILE A 75 -13.17 1.79 14.12
N LYS A 76 -13.24 2.87 14.91
CA LYS A 76 -14.45 3.68 15.06
C LYS A 76 -14.82 4.37 13.74
N GLN A 77 -13.85 5.01 13.08
CA GLN A 77 -14.06 5.66 11.78
C GLN A 77 -14.44 4.63 10.70
N LEU A 78 -13.84 3.44 10.76
CA LEU A 78 -14.18 2.34 9.86
C LEU A 78 -15.64 1.90 10.06
N ALA A 79 -16.09 1.77 11.32
CA ALA A 79 -17.47 1.43 11.64
C ALA A 79 -18.47 2.51 11.22
N GLU A 80 -18.10 3.79 11.32
CA GLU A 80 -18.94 4.91 10.86
C GLU A 80 -19.10 4.91 9.32
N GLN A 81 -18.09 4.42 8.60
CA GLN A 81 -18.08 4.33 7.13
C GLN A 81 -18.57 2.97 6.59
N TRP A 82 -19.39 2.24 7.32
CA TRP A 82 -19.87 0.91 6.96
C TRP A 82 -20.49 0.85 5.54
N LYS A 83 -21.16 1.93 5.09
CA LYS A 83 -21.74 2.02 3.75
C LYS A 83 -20.66 1.92 2.64
N VAL A 84 -19.53 2.57 2.86
CA VAL A 84 -18.39 2.53 1.91
C VAL A 84 -17.80 1.12 1.90
N ILE A 85 -17.69 0.48 3.06
CA ILE A 85 -17.20 -0.91 3.16
C ILE A 85 -18.10 -1.86 2.36
N VAL A 86 -19.43 -1.73 2.52
CA VAL A 86 -20.39 -2.56 1.79
C VAL A 86 -20.26 -2.35 0.27
N ILE A 87 -20.17 -1.11 -0.19
CA ILE A 87 -19.98 -0.80 -1.62
C ILE A 87 -18.68 -1.42 -2.13
N CYS A 88 -17.57 -1.30 -1.39
CA CYS A 88 -16.29 -1.91 -1.76
C CYS A 88 -16.39 -3.44 -1.81
N MET A 89 -17.07 -4.08 -0.87
CA MET A 89 -17.27 -5.53 -0.86
C MET A 89 -18.04 -6.01 -2.09
N PHE A 90 -19.12 -5.33 -2.46
CA PHE A 90 -19.86 -5.65 -3.69
C PHE A 90 -18.99 -5.43 -4.94
N GLY A 91 -18.17 -4.38 -4.97
CA GLY A 91 -17.23 -4.13 -6.05
C GLY A 91 -16.18 -5.26 -6.18
N LEU A 92 -15.63 -5.71 -5.05
CA LEU A 92 -14.69 -6.83 -5.01
C LEU A 92 -15.32 -8.14 -5.50
N VAL A 93 -16.52 -8.45 -5.03
CA VAL A 93 -17.26 -9.64 -5.48
C VAL A 93 -17.55 -9.57 -6.98
N GLY A 94 -18.04 -8.43 -7.45
CA GLY A 94 -18.31 -8.21 -8.87
C GLY A 94 -17.07 -8.39 -9.74
N MET A 95 -15.94 -7.79 -9.35
CA MET A 95 -14.69 -7.93 -10.07
C MET A 95 -14.16 -9.38 -10.03
N THR A 96 -14.25 -10.05 -8.89
CA THR A 96 -13.82 -11.44 -8.75
C THR A 96 -14.64 -12.37 -9.64
N VAL A 97 -15.96 -12.23 -9.64
CA VAL A 97 -16.86 -12.99 -10.50
C VAL A 97 -16.52 -12.74 -11.97
N LEU A 98 -16.40 -11.49 -12.37
CA LEU A 98 -16.08 -11.13 -13.75
C LEU A 98 -14.73 -11.69 -14.17
N ALA A 99 -13.69 -11.56 -13.33
CA ALA A 99 -12.37 -12.10 -13.61
C ALA A 99 -12.35 -13.62 -13.70
N LEU A 100 -13.06 -14.34 -12.84
CA LEU A 100 -13.09 -15.80 -12.85
C LEU A 100 -13.92 -16.38 -14.01
N PHE A 101 -14.89 -15.63 -14.54
CA PHE A 101 -15.70 -16.06 -15.68
C PHE A 101 -15.12 -15.66 -17.03
N LEU A 102 -14.68 -14.40 -17.19
CA LEU A 102 -14.17 -13.88 -18.47
C LEU A 102 -12.69 -14.22 -18.70
N CYS A 103 -11.84 -14.03 -17.70
CA CYS A 103 -10.39 -14.16 -17.91
C CYS A 103 -9.91 -15.58 -18.24
N PRO A 104 -10.52 -16.67 -17.72
CA PRO A 104 -10.09 -18.03 -18.11
C PRO A 104 -10.34 -18.39 -19.58
N MET A 105 -11.13 -17.58 -20.29
CA MET A 105 -11.29 -17.73 -21.74
C MET A 105 -10.09 -17.17 -22.53
N LEU A 106 -9.32 -16.28 -21.93
CA LEU A 106 -8.20 -15.58 -22.57
C LEU A 106 -6.83 -15.99 -22.01
N MET A 107 -6.78 -16.47 -20.78
CA MET A 107 -5.54 -16.77 -20.03
C MET A 107 -5.72 -18.01 -19.17
N ASP A 108 -4.60 -18.67 -18.83
CA ASP A 108 -4.63 -19.80 -17.91
C ASP A 108 -5.10 -19.37 -16.50
N LYS A 109 -5.81 -20.26 -15.82
CA LYS A 109 -6.38 -20.01 -14.49
C LYS A 109 -5.33 -19.58 -13.45
N SER A 110 -4.09 -20.06 -13.58
CA SER A 110 -2.97 -19.70 -12.70
C SER A 110 -2.64 -18.21 -12.76
N PHE A 111 -2.65 -17.61 -13.96
CA PHE A 111 -2.43 -16.17 -14.14
C PHE A 111 -3.59 -15.35 -13.59
N VAL A 112 -4.83 -15.81 -13.81
CA VAL A 112 -6.01 -15.09 -13.28
C VAL A 112 -5.99 -15.06 -11.77
N ILE A 113 -5.69 -16.19 -11.11
CA ILE A 113 -5.63 -16.28 -9.66
C ILE A 113 -4.47 -15.43 -9.10
N ALA A 114 -3.32 -15.43 -9.78
CA ALA A 114 -2.17 -14.65 -9.35
C ALA A 114 -2.35 -13.14 -9.54
N GLY A 115 -3.02 -12.72 -10.62
CA GLY A 115 -3.21 -11.32 -10.97
C GLY A 115 -4.38 -10.61 -10.29
N LEU A 116 -5.39 -11.34 -9.84
CA LEU A 116 -6.60 -10.74 -9.26
C LEU A 116 -6.36 -10.01 -7.93
N PRO A 117 -5.66 -10.57 -6.92
CA PRO A 117 -5.38 -9.87 -5.67
C PRO A 117 -4.54 -8.60 -5.83
N PRO A 118 -3.50 -8.55 -6.68
CA PRO A 118 -2.77 -7.31 -6.97
C PRO A 118 -3.62 -6.16 -7.48
N LEU A 119 -4.67 -6.45 -8.25
CA LEU A 119 -5.59 -5.42 -8.77
C LEU A 119 -6.33 -4.67 -7.66
N THR A 120 -6.56 -5.30 -6.52
CA THR A 120 -7.35 -4.72 -5.42
C THR A 120 -6.52 -4.35 -4.20
N GLY A 121 -5.50 -5.14 -3.92
CA GLY A 121 -4.72 -5.03 -2.68
C GLY A 121 -3.37 -4.29 -2.82
N GLY A 122 -3.04 -3.82 -4.03
CA GLY A 122 -1.80 -3.08 -4.27
C GLY A 122 -0.53 -3.91 -4.10
N VAL A 123 0.60 -3.24 -3.75
CA VAL A 123 1.92 -3.87 -3.67
C VAL A 123 1.99 -5.03 -2.66
N VAL A 124 1.29 -4.91 -1.53
CA VAL A 124 1.29 -5.96 -0.50
C VAL A 124 0.64 -7.24 -1.02
N ALA A 125 -0.49 -7.12 -1.70
CA ALA A 125 -1.14 -8.29 -2.31
C ALA A 125 -0.29 -8.88 -3.45
N ALA A 126 0.37 -8.04 -4.23
CA ALA A 126 1.28 -8.48 -5.30
C ALA A 126 2.46 -9.30 -4.74
N THR A 127 3.09 -8.83 -3.66
CA THR A 127 4.20 -9.56 -3.02
C THR A 127 3.76 -10.87 -2.38
N ILE A 128 2.58 -10.91 -1.75
CA ILE A 128 2.02 -12.14 -1.19
C ILE A 128 1.75 -13.16 -2.31
N MET A 129 1.12 -12.72 -3.40
CA MET A 129 0.83 -13.61 -4.53
C MET A 129 2.07 -14.08 -5.25
N GLN A 130 3.08 -13.21 -5.40
CA GLN A 130 4.39 -13.59 -5.92
C GLN A 130 5.00 -14.72 -5.09
N GLN A 131 5.12 -14.54 -3.78
CA GLN A 131 5.68 -15.54 -2.88
C GLN A 131 4.89 -16.85 -2.90
N ALA A 132 3.56 -16.78 -2.94
CA ALA A 132 2.70 -17.96 -3.01
C ALA A 132 2.85 -18.72 -4.34
N ALA A 133 3.02 -18.01 -5.46
CA ALA A 133 3.24 -18.60 -6.77
C ALA A 133 4.64 -19.22 -6.88
N GLU A 134 5.68 -18.55 -6.36
CA GLU A 134 7.04 -19.07 -6.28
C GLU A 134 7.12 -20.36 -5.45
N ALA A 135 6.43 -20.40 -4.30
CA ALA A 135 6.37 -21.59 -3.45
C ALA A 135 5.71 -22.80 -4.15
N LYS A 136 4.85 -22.56 -5.15
CA LYS A 136 4.24 -23.60 -6.00
C LYS A 136 5.02 -23.88 -7.28
N GLY A 137 6.17 -23.24 -7.48
CA GLY A 137 7.00 -23.42 -8.68
C GLY A 137 6.45 -22.70 -9.93
N LEU A 138 5.42 -21.86 -9.80
CA LEU A 138 4.78 -21.15 -10.90
C LEU A 138 5.46 -19.79 -11.13
N LYS A 139 6.69 -19.80 -11.66
CA LYS A 139 7.52 -18.59 -11.83
C LYS A 139 6.84 -17.51 -12.70
N ASP A 140 6.21 -17.91 -13.79
CA ASP A 140 5.56 -16.99 -14.73
C ASP A 140 4.36 -16.28 -14.06
N ALA A 141 3.56 -17.01 -13.27
CA ALA A 141 2.47 -16.42 -12.50
C ALA A 141 2.96 -15.48 -11.40
N ALA A 142 4.12 -15.76 -10.80
CA ALA A 142 4.75 -14.88 -9.81
C ALA A 142 5.16 -13.53 -10.43
N VAL A 143 5.83 -13.58 -11.59
CA VAL A 143 6.19 -12.37 -12.35
C VAL A 143 4.94 -11.61 -12.79
N PHE A 144 3.90 -12.32 -13.24
CA PHE A 144 2.64 -11.74 -13.66
C PHE A 144 1.94 -10.97 -12.54
N ALA A 145 1.97 -11.46 -11.30
CA ALA A 145 1.38 -10.76 -10.16
C ALA A 145 2.00 -9.36 -9.93
N ILE A 146 3.32 -9.24 -10.05
CA ILE A 146 4.01 -7.94 -9.95
C ILE A 146 3.74 -7.06 -11.17
N ALA A 147 3.78 -7.65 -12.38
CA ALA A 147 3.49 -6.92 -13.61
C ALA A 147 2.07 -6.34 -13.60
N MET A 148 1.08 -7.09 -13.12
CA MET A 148 -0.31 -6.65 -13.00
C MET A 148 -0.44 -5.45 -12.06
N TYR A 149 0.26 -5.46 -10.91
CA TYR A 149 0.32 -4.30 -10.02
C TYR A 149 0.88 -3.05 -10.70
N CYS A 150 1.97 -3.20 -11.48
CA CYS A 150 2.58 -2.07 -12.19
C CYS A 150 1.65 -1.51 -13.28
N ILE A 151 1.03 -2.38 -14.08
CA ILE A 151 0.12 -2.00 -15.16
C ILE A 151 -1.14 -1.32 -14.60
N GLN A 152 -1.71 -1.88 -13.53
CA GLN A 152 -2.85 -1.28 -12.83
C GLN A 152 -2.53 0.14 -12.33
N GLY A 153 -1.35 0.33 -11.76
CA GLY A 153 -0.90 1.65 -11.29
C GLY A 153 -0.86 2.67 -12.41
N PHE A 154 -0.37 2.28 -13.58
CA PHE A 154 -0.29 3.14 -14.75
C PHE A 154 -1.64 3.69 -15.22
N ALA A 155 -2.67 2.87 -15.27
CA ALA A 155 -4.02 3.29 -15.64
C ALA A 155 -4.79 3.92 -14.47
N GLY A 156 -4.63 3.36 -13.26
CA GLY A 156 -5.39 3.72 -12.08
C GLY A 156 -5.05 5.10 -11.50
N TYR A 157 -3.77 5.45 -11.44
CA TYR A 157 -3.36 6.73 -10.85
C TYR A 157 -3.88 7.95 -11.62
N PRO A 158 -3.73 8.07 -12.96
CA PRO A 158 -4.29 9.19 -13.71
C PRO A 158 -5.81 9.27 -13.60
N LEU A 159 -6.49 8.13 -13.70
CA LEU A 159 -7.95 8.07 -13.59
C LEU A 159 -8.42 8.52 -12.19
N THR A 160 -7.77 8.05 -11.15
CA THR A 160 -8.07 8.45 -9.76
C THR A 160 -7.81 9.94 -9.55
N ALA A 161 -6.71 10.48 -10.09
CA ALA A 161 -6.39 11.90 -10.00
C ALA A 161 -7.49 12.77 -10.64
N VAL A 162 -7.99 12.39 -11.83
CA VAL A 162 -9.11 13.08 -12.49
C VAL A 162 -10.38 13.00 -11.66
N CYS A 163 -10.75 11.80 -11.17
CA CYS A 163 -11.94 11.62 -10.34
C CYS A 163 -11.89 12.43 -9.05
N LEU A 164 -10.73 12.45 -8.37
CA LEU A 164 -10.52 13.22 -7.14
C LEU A 164 -10.57 14.73 -7.40
N GLN A 165 -10.01 15.21 -8.51
CA GLN A 165 -10.09 16.62 -8.87
C GLN A 165 -11.55 17.05 -9.15
N LEU A 166 -12.31 16.22 -9.86
CA LEU A 166 -13.73 16.50 -10.14
C LEU A 166 -14.57 16.48 -8.85
N GLY A 167 -14.38 15.45 -8.01
CA GLY A 167 -15.04 15.34 -6.71
C GLY A 167 -14.67 16.48 -5.76
N GLY A 168 -13.38 16.81 -5.67
CA GLY A 168 -12.87 17.89 -4.84
C GLY A 168 -13.40 19.27 -5.24
N ARG A 169 -13.52 19.56 -6.54
CA ARG A 169 -14.12 20.79 -7.04
C ARG A 169 -15.59 20.90 -6.63
N LYS A 170 -16.35 19.82 -6.71
CA LYS A 170 -17.75 19.79 -6.28
C LYS A 170 -17.89 20.02 -4.79
N MET A 171 -17.13 19.28 -3.97
CA MET A 171 -17.13 19.46 -2.52
C MET A 171 -16.68 20.85 -2.08
N LEU A 172 -15.68 21.42 -2.75
CA LEU A 172 -15.20 22.77 -2.45
C LEU A 172 -16.26 23.83 -2.78
N LYS A 173 -17.01 23.64 -3.86
CA LYS A 173 -18.14 24.52 -4.24
C LYS A 173 -19.25 24.46 -3.18
N GLU A 174 -19.61 23.27 -2.73
CA GLU A 174 -20.62 23.06 -1.68
C GLU A 174 -20.15 23.64 -0.33
N PHE A 175 -18.87 23.43 0.04
CA PHE A 175 -18.27 24.00 1.24
C PHE A 175 -18.28 25.51 1.24
N ARG A 176 -17.94 26.15 0.12
CA ARG A 176 -17.98 27.61 -0.03
C ARG A 176 -19.40 28.17 -0.01
N ALA A 177 -20.35 27.42 -0.59
CA ALA A 177 -21.77 27.82 -0.59
C ALA A 177 -22.38 27.77 0.82
N ASN A 178 -22.03 26.74 1.62
CA ASN A 178 -22.59 26.53 2.96
C ASN A 178 -21.76 27.19 4.08
N LYS A 179 -20.80 28.08 3.76
CA LYS A 179 -19.91 28.78 4.72
C LYS A 179 -19.32 27.86 5.81
N GLY A 180 -19.00 26.63 5.46
CA GLY A 180 -18.38 25.67 6.37
C GLY A 180 -19.31 24.98 7.38
N ALA A 181 -20.60 25.27 7.40
CA ALA A 181 -21.55 24.67 8.34
C ALA A 181 -21.65 23.13 8.24
N ALA A 182 -21.39 22.56 7.06
CA ALA A 182 -21.41 21.11 6.86
C ALA A 182 -20.24 20.36 7.55
N TYR A 183 -19.15 21.05 7.87
CA TYR A 183 -17.97 20.42 8.49
C TYR A 183 -18.07 20.30 10.01
N GLN A 184 -18.93 21.09 10.66
CA GLN A 184 -19.12 21.03 12.12
C GLN A 184 -19.77 19.71 12.56
N ASN A 185 -20.48 19.00 11.67
CA ASN A 185 -21.16 17.75 11.98
C ASN A 185 -20.30 16.48 11.79
N THR A 186 -19.08 16.59 11.26
CA THR A 186 -18.23 15.41 10.98
C THR A 186 -17.26 15.06 12.12
N GLY A 187 -17.30 15.75 13.26
CA GLY A 187 -16.45 15.41 14.41
C GLY A 187 -14.94 15.62 14.21
N VAL A 188 -14.54 16.20 13.09
CA VAL A 188 -13.15 16.53 12.78
C VAL A 188 -12.90 17.96 13.28
N GLN A 189 -12.33 18.09 14.47
CA GLN A 189 -11.82 19.38 14.96
C GLN A 189 -10.47 19.67 14.29
N LEU A 190 -10.42 20.77 13.55
CA LEU A 190 -9.17 21.36 13.08
C LEU A 190 -8.52 22.10 14.25
N ASP A 191 -7.27 21.84 14.53
CA ASP A 191 -6.49 22.71 15.40
C ASP A 191 -6.28 24.04 14.67
N GLU A 192 -6.88 25.12 15.18
CA GLU A 192 -6.81 26.46 14.60
C GLU A 192 -5.37 27.02 14.52
N VAL A 193 -4.42 26.45 15.26
CA VAL A 193 -3.04 26.97 15.33
C VAL A 193 -2.09 26.32 14.32
N ASN A 194 -2.30 25.05 13.90
CA ASN A 194 -1.33 24.33 13.06
C ASN A 194 -1.92 23.67 11.82
N GLY A 195 -3.22 23.81 11.53
CA GLY A 195 -3.86 23.18 10.35
C GLY A 195 -3.76 21.63 10.31
N THR A 196 -3.38 21.00 11.40
CA THR A 196 -3.26 19.56 11.53
C THR A 196 -4.55 18.97 12.06
N LEU A 197 -5.03 17.90 11.42
CA LEU A 197 -6.18 17.14 11.89
C LEU A 197 -5.87 16.56 13.28
N LYS A 198 -6.59 16.99 14.31
CA LYS A 198 -6.59 16.28 15.60
C LYS A 198 -7.19 14.91 15.37
N ALA A 199 -6.35 13.89 15.32
CA ALA A 199 -6.83 12.53 15.48
C ALA A 199 -7.59 12.47 16.82
N ALA A 200 -8.89 12.07 16.76
CA ALA A 200 -9.68 11.87 17.98
C ALA A 200 -8.85 11.08 18.99
N ALA A 201 -8.70 11.60 20.20
CA ALA A 201 -7.89 10.97 21.24
C ALA A 201 -8.46 9.60 21.56
N HIS A 202 -7.95 8.57 20.90
CA HIS A 202 -8.31 7.19 21.19
C HIS A 202 -7.69 6.80 22.54
N LYS A 203 -8.50 6.17 23.37
CA LYS A 203 -8.04 5.58 24.63
C LYS A 203 -7.08 4.46 24.24
N LYS A 204 -5.78 4.73 24.30
CA LYS A 204 -4.73 3.78 23.92
C LYS A 204 -4.72 2.62 24.88
N LEU A 205 -4.66 1.40 24.37
CA LEU A 205 -4.57 0.18 25.17
C LEU A 205 -3.31 0.16 26.05
N LEU A 206 -2.23 0.74 25.54
CA LEU A 206 -0.96 0.87 26.24
C LEU A 206 -0.76 2.34 26.68
N PRO A 207 -0.30 2.57 27.92
CA PRO A 207 -0.01 3.92 28.39
C PRO A 207 1.07 4.56 27.52
N PRO A 208 0.95 5.88 27.22
CA PRO A 208 1.96 6.57 26.43
C PRO A 208 3.30 6.53 27.16
N LEU A 209 4.37 6.21 26.43
CA LEU A 209 5.72 6.27 26.99
C LEU A 209 6.07 7.69 27.40
N PRO A 210 6.81 7.87 28.51
CA PRO A 210 7.32 9.18 28.90
C PRO A 210 8.08 9.82 27.74
N ALA A 211 7.88 11.13 27.53
CA ALA A 211 8.49 11.88 26.41
C ALA A 211 10.02 11.70 26.31
N LYS A 212 10.68 11.44 27.43
CA LYS A 212 12.13 11.17 27.51
C LYS A 212 12.59 9.96 26.68
N TYR A 213 11.72 8.97 26.47
CA TYR A 213 12.03 7.74 25.73
C TYR A 213 11.43 7.72 24.32
N ASN A 214 10.74 8.76 23.90
CA ASN A 214 10.08 8.82 22.60
C ASN A 214 11.05 9.33 21.51
N SER A 215 12.07 8.52 21.21
CA SER A 215 13.00 8.79 20.11
C SER A 215 12.57 8.10 18.83
N ASN A 216 13.01 8.59 17.65
CA ASN A 216 12.75 7.96 16.37
C ASN A 216 13.24 6.49 16.35
N VAL A 217 14.36 6.20 16.99
CA VAL A 217 14.92 4.84 17.11
C VAL A 217 13.96 3.93 17.89
N MET A 218 13.34 4.43 18.95
CA MET A 218 12.35 3.68 19.72
C MET A 218 11.10 3.34 18.89
N ILE A 219 10.65 4.28 18.04
CA ILE A 219 9.54 4.04 17.12
C ILE A 219 9.90 2.93 16.12
N PHE A 220 11.08 3.01 15.51
CA PHE A 220 11.58 1.96 14.63
C PHE A 220 11.72 0.60 15.33
N ALA A 221 12.22 0.59 16.57
CA ALA A 221 12.35 -0.63 17.35
C ALA A 221 10.99 -1.28 17.65
N LYS A 222 9.97 -0.50 17.98
CA LYS A 222 8.60 -1.01 18.18
C LYS A 222 8.03 -1.60 16.89
N LEU A 223 8.17 -0.90 15.76
CA LEU A 223 7.70 -1.39 14.46
C LEU A 223 8.45 -2.68 14.05
N ALA A 224 9.76 -2.75 14.30
CA ALA A 224 10.55 -3.95 14.03
C ALA A 224 10.13 -5.11 14.94
N LEU A 225 9.83 -4.83 16.21
CA LEU A 225 9.35 -5.84 17.16
C LEU A 225 7.99 -6.40 16.73
N THR A 226 7.04 -5.56 16.31
CA THR A 226 5.75 -6.02 15.78
C THR A 226 5.92 -6.87 14.53
N GLY A 227 6.84 -6.48 13.63
CA GLY A 227 7.20 -7.26 12.45
C GLY A 227 7.80 -8.62 12.82
N TRP A 228 8.70 -8.67 13.80
CA TRP A 228 9.32 -9.91 14.26
C TRP A 228 8.29 -10.86 14.90
N ILE A 229 7.43 -10.37 15.78
CA ILE A 229 6.35 -11.16 16.39
C ILE A 229 5.43 -11.72 15.30
N ALA A 230 5.07 -10.92 14.30
CA ALA A 230 4.22 -11.34 13.20
C ALA A 230 4.86 -12.46 12.36
N THR A 231 6.17 -12.41 12.12
CA THR A 231 6.88 -13.48 11.42
C THR A 231 6.91 -14.79 12.22
N MET A 232 6.94 -14.72 13.55
CA MET A 232 6.81 -15.89 14.41
C MET A 232 5.40 -16.47 14.37
N LEU A 233 4.37 -15.62 14.44
CA LEU A 233 2.97 -16.03 14.33
C LEU A 233 2.64 -16.64 12.96
N ALA A 234 3.24 -16.15 11.89
CA ALA A 234 3.05 -16.68 10.54
C ALA A 234 3.53 -18.14 10.38
N LYS A 235 4.43 -18.61 11.27
CA LYS A 235 4.89 -20.02 11.29
C LYS A 235 3.87 -20.97 11.91
N ILE A 236 2.86 -20.43 12.62
CA ILE A 236 1.82 -21.24 13.28
C ILE A 236 0.68 -21.46 12.26
N PRO A 237 0.41 -22.70 11.85
CA PRO A 237 -0.69 -22.99 10.95
C PRO A 237 -2.03 -22.69 11.65
N VAL A 238 -2.85 -21.85 11.03
CA VAL A 238 -4.18 -21.54 11.56
C VAL A 238 -5.16 -22.60 11.01
N PRO A 239 -5.87 -23.33 11.87
CA PRO A 239 -6.90 -24.26 11.43
C PRO A 239 -7.95 -23.47 10.63
N PHE A 240 -8.38 -23.95 9.48
CA PHE A 240 -9.30 -23.38 8.48
C PHE A 240 -8.66 -22.53 7.37
N VAL A 241 -7.57 -21.80 7.58
CA VAL A 241 -7.04 -20.84 6.59
C VAL A 241 -5.66 -21.25 6.08
N GLY A 242 -5.01 -22.21 6.74
CA GLY A 242 -3.64 -22.59 6.42
C GLY A 242 -2.59 -21.61 6.95
N SER A 243 -1.52 -21.37 6.20
CA SER A 243 -0.49 -20.40 6.59
C SER A 243 -0.89 -18.99 6.17
N ILE A 244 -1.10 -18.11 7.15
CA ILE A 244 -1.34 -16.68 6.91
C ILE A 244 0.00 -15.99 6.73
N SER A 245 0.13 -15.15 5.69
CA SER A 245 1.34 -14.36 5.45
C SER A 245 1.70 -13.49 6.65
N GLY A 246 2.99 -13.36 6.94
CA GLY A 246 3.50 -12.50 8.01
C GLY A 246 3.06 -11.05 7.87
N LEU A 247 2.87 -10.53 6.66
CA LEU A 247 2.38 -9.18 6.41
C LEU A 247 0.94 -8.95 6.92
N VAL A 248 0.08 -9.95 6.81
CA VAL A 248 -1.29 -9.88 7.36
C VAL A 248 -1.27 -9.87 8.88
N TRP A 249 -0.40 -10.68 9.49
CA TRP A 249 -0.21 -10.66 10.95
C TRP A 249 0.33 -9.33 11.46
N VAL A 250 1.25 -8.69 10.73
CA VAL A 250 1.73 -7.34 11.07
C VAL A 250 0.58 -6.35 11.11
N LEU A 251 -0.29 -6.37 10.09
CA LEU A 251 -1.44 -5.46 10.04
C LEU A 251 -2.38 -5.66 11.24
N ILE A 252 -2.74 -6.91 11.52
CA ILE A 252 -3.63 -7.26 12.64
C ILE A 252 -3.02 -6.83 13.98
N LEU A 253 -1.75 -7.16 14.22
CA LEU A 253 -1.06 -6.79 15.44
C LEU A 253 -0.92 -5.28 15.61
N SER A 254 -0.60 -4.55 14.55
CA SER A 254 -0.46 -3.10 14.61
C SER A 254 -1.78 -2.41 14.91
N VAL A 255 -2.90 -2.89 14.35
CA VAL A 255 -4.25 -2.39 14.69
C VAL A 255 -4.58 -2.67 16.16
N ILE A 256 -4.33 -3.90 16.66
CA ILE A 256 -4.63 -4.28 18.05
C ILE A 256 -3.78 -3.47 19.04
N LEU A 257 -2.49 -3.25 18.75
CA LEU A 257 -1.58 -2.53 19.65
C LEU A 257 -1.85 -1.01 19.67
N THR A 258 -2.56 -0.49 18.67
CA THR A 258 -2.86 0.95 18.58
C THR A 258 -4.19 1.29 19.27
N HIS A 259 -5.09 0.34 19.36
CA HIS A 259 -6.43 0.48 19.96
C HIS A 259 -6.54 -0.22 21.28
#